data_9a69ce1f802b429821e860534cfd0544
#
_entry.id   9a69ce1f802b429821e860534cfd0544
#
_cell.length_a   1.000
_cell.length_b   1.000
_cell.length_c   1.000
_cell.angle_alpha   90.00
_cell.angle_beta   90.00
_cell.angle_gamma   90.00
#
_symmetry.space_group_name_H-M   'P 1'
#
loop_
_entity.id
_entity.type
_entity.pdbx_description
1 polymer ?
#
loop_
_entity_poly.entity_id
_entity_poly.type
_entity_poly.pdbx_seq_one_letter_code
_entity_poly.pdbx_strand_id
1 'polypeptide(L)'
;YYHQQSDKLHNGEMEVQAAFGFVKNVRRYASILHARPMILWDGFSDKRRDFYPDYKANRDDDPDMKKMKEGFAIQKPYILKMMTALGVTQLIAKDAEADDLAGLLVSSIAPQPIVEHIYLLTGDSDWLQLVRENVSWVSLREDAKNKQVNFEQFAELTGFATPRAFLEAKALQGDKSDNISGVGGIGAGGAKELLHEWGGVATMVRGINDGSIVVNKGRHKTAFNKLAKNAFNEKTGCRMLEAFKRNITLMNLIETKFPPTEIETIKGNRDVKAFEQLCYELNFRSFLEDLEVFVLP
;
A
#
# COMPACT_ATOMS: atom_id res chain seq x y z
N TYR A 1 10.39 8.48 -1.03
CA TYR A 1 11.82 8.79 -1.08
C TYR A 1 12.12 10.17 -1.64
N TYR A 2 11.49 10.53 -2.76
CA TYR A 2 11.72 11.83 -3.41
C TYR A 2 11.38 13.02 -2.52
N HIS A 3 10.45 12.86 -1.58
CA HIS A 3 10.01 13.90 -0.65
C HIS A 3 10.84 14.04 0.63
N GLN A 4 11.67 13.07 0.99
CA GLN A 4 12.26 12.98 2.32
C GLN A 4 13.67 13.58 2.44
N GLN A 5 14.29 14.01 1.37
CA GLN A 5 15.60 14.65 1.43
C GLN A 5 15.50 16.12 1.05
N SER A 6 15.79 16.99 2.02
CA SER A 6 15.93 18.44 1.83
C SER A 6 17.07 18.77 0.87
N ASP A 7 18.08 17.91 0.76
CA ASP A 7 19.23 18.08 -0.09
C ASP A 7 19.19 17.07 -1.25
N LYS A 8 19.04 17.60 -2.46
CA LYS A 8 19.06 16.81 -3.66
C LYS A 8 20.45 16.31 -3.95
N LEU A 9 20.61 14.99 -4.00
CA LEU A 9 21.87 14.38 -4.44
C LEU A 9 21.97 14.42 -5.96
N HIS A 10 23.12 14.89 -6.46
CA HIS A 10 23.46 14.94 -7.89
C HIS A 10 24.75 14.18 -8.16
N ASN A 11 24.83 13.50 -9.30
CA ASN A 11 26.10 12.94 -9.80
C ASN A 11 26.87 13.94 -10.68
N GLY A 12 26.39 15.17 -10.82
CA GLY A 12 26.91 16.20 -11.72
C GLY A 12 25.99 16.45 -12.93
N GLU A 13 25.26 15.44 -13.39
CA GLU A 13 24.40 15.51 -14.58
C GLU A 13 22.90 15.46 -14.20
N MET A 14 22.55 14.61 -13.23
CA MET A 14 21.15 14.39 -12.85
C MET A 14 20.96 14.23 -11.35
N GLU A 15 19.73 14.40 -10.88
CA GLU A 15 19.32 14.05 -9.51
C GLU A 15 19.37 12.53 -9.34
N VAL A 16 19.96 12.03 -8.24
CA VAL A 16 20.15 10.59 -7.98
C VAL A 16 19.65 10.15 -6.61
N GLN A 17 19.01 11.05 -5.84
CA GLN A 17 18.57 10.79 -4.48
C GLN A 17 17.57 9.62 -4.36
N ALA A 18 16.68 9.44 -5.35
CA ALA A 18 15.72 8.34 -5.32
C ALA A 18 16.44 6.99 -5.47
N ALA A 19 17.39 6.89 -6.39
CA ALA A 19 18.19 5.68 -6.59
C ALA A 19 19.03 5.37 -5.35
N PHE A 20 19.73 6.37 -4.80
CA PHE A 20 20.53 6.20 -3.60
C PHE A 20 19.69 5.73 -2.40
N GLY A 21 18.60 6.46 -2.11
CA GLY A 21 17.73 6.16 -0.98
C GLY A 21 17.05 4.80 -1.11
N PHE A 22 16.63 4.42 -2.32
CA PHE A 22 16.01 3.13 -2.58
C PHE A 22 16.96 1.97 -2.28
N VAL A 23 18.18 2.00 -2.87
CA VAL A 23 19.21 0.97 -2.67
C VAL A 23 19.60 0.87 -1.19
N LYS A 24 19.86 2.03 -0.56
CA LYS A 24 20.22 2.11 0.86
C LYS A 24 19.18 1.42 1.74
N ASN A 25 17.89 1.63 1.47
CA ASN A 25 16.85 1.07 2.32
C ASN A 25 16.58 -0.41 2.06
N VAL A 26 16.57 -0.85 0.80
CA VAL A 26 16.44 -2.28 0.51
C VAL A 26 17.53 -3.05 1.25
N ARG A 27 18.78 -2.58 1.20
CA ARG A 27 19.90 -3.16 1.94
C ARG A 27 19.68 -3.16 3.45
N ARG A 28 19.35 -1.96 4.01
CA ARG A 28 19.14 -1.79 5.44
C ARG A 28 18.08 -2.76 5.99
N TYR A 29 16.93 -2.82 5.33
CA TYR A 29 15.83 -3.65 5.81
C TYR A 29 16.06 -5.14 5.55
N ALA A 30 16.67 -5.53 4.45
CA ALA A 30 17.08 -6.91 4.23
C ALA A 30 18.01 -7.42 5.33
N SER A 31 18.97 -6.59 5.76
CA SER A 31 19.87 -6.90 6.86
C SER A 31 19.16 -6.94 8.22
N ILE A 32 18.36 -5.93 8.56
CA ILE A 32 17.66 -5.86 9.86
C ILE A 32 16.64 -6.99 10.02
N LEU A 33 15.92 -7.31 8.94
CA LEU A 33 14.86 -8.31 8.95
C LEU A 33 15.36 -9.71 8.64
N HIS A 34 16.65 -9.87 8.29
CA HIS A 34 17.24 -11.13 7.82
C HIS A 34 16.39 -11.80 6.72
N ALA A 35 15.87 -11.00 5.80
CA ALA A 35 14.91 -11.43 4.79
C ALA A 35 15.39 -11.12 3.36
N ARG A 36 15.07 -12.01 2.42
CA ARG A 36 15.37 -11.80 1.00
C ARG A 36 14.39 -10.78 0.41
N PRO A 37 14.89 -9.65 -0.14
CA PRO A 37 14.01 -8.66 -0.72
C PRO A 37 13.45 -9.10 -2.07
N MET A 38 12.21 -8.70 -2.32
CA MET A 38 11.55 -8.73 -3.62
C MET A 38 10.92 -7.36 -3.85
N ILE A 39 11.04 -6.82 -5.05
CA ILE A 39 10.50 -5.50 -5.37
C ILE A 39 9.28 -5.64 -6.27
N LEU A 40 8.22 -4.93 -5.94
CA LEU A 40 7.01 -4.85 -6.72
C LEU A 40 6.91 -3.47 -7.36
N TRP A 41 6.68 -3.45 -8.66
CA TRP A 41 6.55 -2.23 -9.45
C TRP A 41 5.14 -2.07 -9.99
N ASP A 42 4.63 -0.84 -9.94
CA ASP A 42 3.40 -0.48 -10.64
C ASP A 42 3.59 -0.63 -12.15
N GLY A 43 2.57 -1.20 -12.78
CA GLY A 43 2.33 -1.09 -14.19
C GLY A 43 1.38 0.07 -14.53
N PHE A 44 0.91 0.07 -15.75
CA PHE A 44 -0.13 0.98 -16.20
C PHE A 44 -1.49 0.26 -16.21
N SER A 45 -2.48 0.81 -15.52
CA SER A 45 -3.80 0.22 -15.46
C SER A 45 -4.88 1.29 -15.37
N ASP A 46 -5.85 1.22 -16.28
CA ASP A 46 -7.08 2.01 -16.24
C ASP A 46 -8.25 1.26 -15.59
N LYS A 47 -8.08 -0.02 -15.21
CA LYS A 47 -9.15 -0.89 -14.69
C LYS A 47 -9.95 -0.23 -13.54
N ARG A 48 -9.28 0.46 -12.61
CA ARG A 48 -9.97 1.18 -11.54
C ARG A 48 -10.67 2.44 -12.03
N ARG A 49 -10.10 3.17 -13.00
CA ARG A 49 -10.72 4.35 -13.62
C ARG A 49 -11.91 3.97 -14.49
N ASP A 50 -11.85 2.85 -15.20
CA ASP A 50 -12.98 2.30 -15.95
C ASP A 50 -14.14 1.94 -15.01
N PHE A 51 -13.82 1.40 -13.83
CA PHE A 51 -14.82 1.08 -12.81
C PHE A 51 -15.32 2.34 -12.05
N TYR A 52 -14.44 3.29 -11.75
CA TYR A 52 -14.73 4.52 -11.05
C TYR A 52 -13.90 5.69 -11.62
N PRO A 53 -14.48 6.49 -12.54
CA PRO A 53 -13.75 7.53 -13.28
C PRO A 53 -13.02 8.57 -12.41
N ASP A 54 -13.54 8.85 -11.21
CA ASP A 54 -12.93 9.80 -10.28
C ASP A 54 -11.66 9.25 -9.59
N TYR A 55 -11.36 7.96 -9.73
CA TYR A 55 -10.20 7.34 -9.07
C TYR A 55 -8.89 8.01 -9.46
N LYS A 56 -8.19 8.54 -8.45
CA LYS A 56 -6.91 9.27 -8.60
C LYS A 56 -6.95 10.47 -9.57
N ALA A 57 -8.13 10.96 -9.97
CA ALA A 57 -8.26 12.07 -10.91
C ALA A 57 -7.63 13.38 -10.39
N ASN A 58 -7.60 13.57 -9.06
CA ASN A 58 -6.94 14.70 -8.40
C ASN A 58 -5.41 14.74 -8.55
N ARG A 59 -4.79 13.65 -9.04
CA ARG A 59 -3.32 13.57 -9.21
C ARG A 59 -2.85 14.05 -10.58
N ASP A 60 -3.74 14.15 -11.55
CA ASP A 60 -3.39 14.47 -12.94
C ASP A 60 -3.05 15.95 -13.12
N ASP A 61 -3.60 16.81 -12.29
CA ASP A 61 -3.45 18.27 -12.36
C ASP A 61 -2.43 18.85 -11.35
N ASP A 62 -1.77 17.99 -10.56
CA ASP A 62 -0.78 18.43 -9.56
C ASP A 62 0.63 18.56 -10.19
N PRO A 63 1.15 19.81 -10.37
CA PRO A 63 2.45 20.05 -10.99
C PRO A 63 3.62 19.42 -10.22
N ASP A 64 3.54 19.37 -8.88
CA ASP A 64 4.59 18.82 -8.03
C ASP A 64 4.64 17.30 -8.17
N MET A 65 3.48 16.66 -8.25
CA MET A 65 3.39 15.23 -8.53
C MET A 65 3.94 14.87 -9.91
N LYS A 66 3.66 15.70 -10.92
CA LYS A 66 4.19 15.50 -12.27
C LYS A 66 5.72 15.57 -12.30
N LYS A 67 6.29 16.62 -11.71
CA LYS A 67 7.74 16.80 -11.59
C LYS A 67 8.42 15.63 -10.86
N MET A 68 7.78 15.13 -9.80
CA MET A 68 8.28 13.97 -9.07
C MET A 68 8.28 12.71 -9.93
N LYS A 69 7.19 12.44 -10.65
CA LYS A 69 7.08 11.28 -11.55
C LYS A 69 8.17 11.35 -12.63
N GLU A 70 8.40 12.52 -13.22
CA GLU A 70 9.45 12.74 -14.22
C GLU A 70 10.85 12.49 -13.63
N GLY A 71 11.17 13.07 -12.48
CA GLY A 71 12.45 12.87 -11.81
C GLY A 71 12.70 11.43 -11.37
N PHE A 72 11.64 10.71 -10.95
CA PHE A 72 11.72 9.30 -10.62
C PHE A 72 11.90 8.44 -11.88
N ALA A 73 11.21 8.76 -12.98
CA ALA A 73 11.30 8.02 -14.24
C ALA A 73 12.73 7.98 -14.80
N ILE A 74 13.48 9.07 -14.63
CA ILE A 74 14.91 9.14 -15.03
C ILE A 74 15.77 8.18 -14.19
N GLN A 75 15.47 8.04 -12.89
CA GLN A 75 16.26 7.24 -11.95
C GLN A 75 15.85 5.76 -11.90
N LYS A 76 14.59 5.43 -12.26
CA LYS A 76 14.06 4.06 -12.21
C LYS A 76 14.92 3.03 -12.98
N PRO A 77 15.43 3.30 -14.20
CA PRO A 77 16.31 2.36 -14.91
C PRO A 77 17.57 1.99 -14.13
N TYR A 78 18.16 2.95 -13.41
CA TYR A 78 19.32 2.70 -12.56
C TYR A 78 18.96 1.84 -11.36
N ILE A 79 17.83 2.11 -10.72
CA ILE A 79 17.33 1.29 -9.62
C ILE A 79 17.13 -0.16 -10.07
N LEU A 80 16.48 -0.37 -11.22
CA LEU A 80 16.26 -1.71 -11.78
C LEU A 80 17.60 -2.45 -11.99
N LYS A 81 18.60 -1.80 -12.61
CA LYS A 81 19.91 -2.39 -12.85
C LYS A 81 20.65 -2.69 -11.54
N MET A 82 20.66 -1.75 -10.58
CA MET A 82 21.33 -1.94 -9.30
C MET A 82 20.69 -3.07 -8.50
N MET A 83 19.37 -3.16 -8.44
CA MET A 83 18.65 -4.24 -7.76
C MET A 83 18.93 -5.59 -8.43
N THR A 84 18.95 -5.64 -9.76
CA THR A 84 19.33 -6.86 -10.50
C THR A 84 20.74 -7.29 -10.15
N ALA A 85 21.71 -6.37 -10.15
CA ALA A 85 23.12 -6.65 -9.84
C ALA A 85 23.32 -7.06 -8.36
N LEU A 86 22.44 -6.65 -7.45
CA LEU A 86 22.40 -7.13 -6.06
C LEU A 86 21.74 -8.50 -5.89
N GLY A 87 21.22 -9.12 -6.96
CA GLY A 87 20.54 -10.40 -6.90
C GLY A 87 19.07 -10.30 -6.47
N VAL A 88 18.47 -9.10 -6.47
CA VAL A 88 17.09 -8.87 -6.05
C VAL A 88 16.14 -9.16 -7.21
N THR A 89 15.17 -10.05 -7.00
CA THR A 89 14.09 -10.29 -7.96
C THR A 89 13.09 -9.15 -7.92
N GLN A 90 12.64 -8.72 -9.08
CA GLN A 90 11.69 -7.63 -9.25
C GLN A 90 10.51 -8.10 -10.10
N LEU A 91 9.31 -7.73 -9.70
CA LEU A 91 8.08 -8.06 -10.39
C LEU A 91 7.39 -6.77 -10.84
N ILE A 92 6.97 -6.72 -12.09
CA ILE A 92 6.24 -5.59 -12.66
C ILE A 92 4.83 -6.07 -13.00
N ALA A 93 3.83 -5.52 -12.34
CA ALA A 93 2.43 -5.75 -12.70
C ALA A 93 2.13 -4.89 -13.95
N LYS A 94 2.10 -5.49 -15.14
CA LYS A 94 1.99 -4.71 -16.40
C LYS A 94 0.68 -3.92 -16.51
N ASP A 95 -0.40 -4.51 -16.06
CA ASP A 95 -1.77 -4.00 -16.20
C ASP A 95 -2.52 -3.88 -14.87
N ALA A 96 -1.75 -3.73 -13.78
CA ALA A 96 -2.29 -3.55 -12.42
C ALA A 96 -1.35 -2.68 -11.57
N GLU A 97 -1.82 -2.28 -10.40
CA GLU A 97 -1.00 -1.58 -9.41
C GLU A 97 -0.15 -2.58 -8.61
N ALA A 98 0.99 -2.14 -8.07
CA ALA A 98 1.83 -2.96 -7.20
C ALA A 98 1.06 -3.46 -5.97
N ASP A 99 0.07 -2.71 -5.52
CA ASP A 99 -0.82 -3.08 -4.41
C ASP A 99 -1.60 -4.36 -4.68
N ASP A 100 -2.15 -4.49 -5.90
CA ASP A 100 -2.86 -5.70 -6.34
C ASP A 100 -1.93 -6.90 -6.43
N LEU A 101 -0.73 -6.66 -6.93
CA LEU A 101 0.32 -7.69 -7.00
C LEU A 101 0.73 -8.14 -5.60
N ALA A 102 0.87 -7.22 -4.64
CA ALA A 102 1.17 -7.54 -3.25
C ALA A 102 0.08 -8.42 -2.62
N GLY A 103 -1.19 -8.05 -2.80
CA GLY A 103 -2.32 -8.86 -2.33
C GLY A 103 -2.33 -10.27 -2.90
N LEU A 104 -2.10 -10.40 -4.22
CA LEU A 104 -2.01 -11.68 -4.92
C LEU A 104 -0.85 -12.54 -4.35
N LEU A 105 0.35 -11.95 -4.24
CA LEU A 105 1.53 -12.64 -3.74
C LEU A 105 1.37 -13.08 -2.29
N VAL A 106 0.91 -12.20 -1.39
CA VAL A 106 0.66 -12.55 0.00
C VAL A 106 -0.35 -13.71 0.09
N SER A 107 -1.43 -13.66 -0.68
CA SER A 107 -2.44 -14.73 -0.68
C SER A 107 -1.89 -16.06 -1.19
N SER A 108 -0.94 -16.04 -2.12
CA SER A 108 -0.36 -17.24 -2.74
C SER A 108 0.83 -17.81 -1.97
N ILE A 109 1.67 -16.92 -1.38
CA ILE A 109 2.96 -17.30 -0.82
C ILE A 109 2.86 -17.53 0.70
N ALA A 110 2.12 -16.68 1.43
CA ALA A 110 2.05 -16.78 2.89
C ALA A 110 1.59 -18.16 3.42
N PRO A 111 0.68 -18.88 2.74
CA PRO A 111 0.30 -20.22 3.18
C PRO A 111 1.34 -21.31 2.91
N GLN A 112 2.41 -21.03 2.18
CA GLN A 112 3.40 -22.05 1.82
C GLN A 112 4.28 -22.41 3.03
N PRO A 113 4.47 -23.72 3.33
CA PRO A 113 5.21 -24.14 4.53
C PRO A 113 6.67 -23.70 4.59
N ILE A 114 7.26 -23.38 3.43
CA ILE A 114 8.64 -22.89 3.33
C ILE A 114 8.77 -21.40 3.69
N VAL A 115 7.66 -20.69 3.79
CA VAL A 115 7.65 -19.24 4.07
C VAL A 115 7.46 -19.05 5.57
N GLU A 116 8.54 -18.72 6.25
CA GLU A 116 8.50 -18.44 7.69
C GLU A 116 7.77 -17.12 7.97
N HIS A 117 8.17 -16.05 7.29
CA HIS A 117 7.57 -14.72 7.50
C HIS A 117 7.71 -13.82 6.27
N ILE A 118 6.71 -12.96 6.05
CA ILE A 118 6.71 -11.92 5.01
C ILE A 118 6.68 -10.55 5.68
N TYR A 119 7.60 -9.68 5.29
CA TYR A 119 7.63 -8.29 5.71
C TYR A 119 7.20 -7.39 4.56
N LEU A 120 6.09 -6.69 4.72
CA LEU A 120 5.54 -5.76 3.74
C LEU A 120 6.15 -4.38 3.95
N LEU A 121 7.15 -4.04 3.16
CA LEU A 121 7.94 -2.83 3.30
C LEU A 121 7.34 -1.71 2.45
N THR A 122 6.56 -0.83 3.06
CA THR A 122 5.87 0.25 2.34
C THR A 122 5.55 1.44 3.24
N GLY A 123 5.39 2.63 2.65
CA GLY A 123 4.80 3.80 3.33
C GLY A 123 3.28 3.82 3.30
N ASP A 124 2.66 2.90 2.54
CA ASP A 124 1.21 2.86 2.37
C ASP A 124 0.55 2.02 3.48
N SER A 125 -0.38 2.66 4.20
CA SER A 125 -1.15 1.99 5.25
C SER A 125 -2.21 1.02 4.71
N ASP A 126 -2.54 1.06 3.42
CA ASP A 126 -3.55 0.17 2.84
C ASP A 126 -3.10 -1.29 2.88
N TRP A 127 -1.79 -1.52 2.91
CA TRP A 127 -1.23 -2.85 3.06
C TRP A 127 -1.41 -3.45 4.46
N LEU A 128 -1.87 -2.68 5.46
CA LEU A 128 -2.28 -3.21 6.76
C LEU A 128 -3.39 -4.28 6.65
N GLN A 129 -4.21 -4.21 5.60
CA GLN A 129 -5.22 -5.24 5.35
C GLN A 129 -4.62 -6.62 4.99
N LEU A 130 -3.33 -6.68 4.62
CA LEU A 130 -2.62 -7.91 4.28
C LEU A 130 -1.95 -8.59 5.49
N VAL A 131 -1.93 -7.93 6.65
CA VAL A 131 -1.32 -8.48 7.88
C VAL A 131 -2.05 -9.75 8.32
N ARG A 132 -1.28 -10.79 8.65
CA ARG A 132 -1.75 -12.07 9.20
C ARG A 132 -0.63 -12.71 10.04
N GLU A 133 -0.84 -13.90 10.60
CA GLU A 133 0.10 -14.54 11.54
C GLU A 133 1.57 -14.50 11.11
N ASN A 134 1.84 -14.79 9.84
CA ASN A 134 3.20 -14.76 9.28
C ASN A 134 3.44 -13.60 8.29
N VAL A 135 2.65 -12.51 8.38
CA VAL A 135 2.82 -11.33 7.53
C VAL A 135 2.75 -10.08 8.38
N SER A 136 3.83 -9.30 8.39
CA SER A 136 3.90 -8.00 9.10
C SER A 136 4.04 -6.84 8.13
N TRP A 137 3.41 -5.73 8.46
CA TRP A 137 3.61 -4.45 7.78
C TRP A 137 4.75 -3.67 8.43
N VAL A 138 5.65 -3.10 7.63
CA VAL A 138 6.79 -2.30 8.09
C VAL A 138 6.79 -0.96 7.37
N SER A 139 6.68 0.14 8.12
CA SER A 139 6.64 1.47 7.56
C SER A 139 8.01 1.97 7.14
N LEU A 140 8.09 2.46 5.90
CA LEU A 140 9.25 3.21 5.40
C LEU A 140 9.22 4.70 5.81
N ARG A 141 8.11 5.19 6.36
CA ARG A 141 7.96 6.59 6.76
C ARG A 141 8.67 6.84 8.09
N GLU A 142 9.49 7.89 8.15
CA GLU A 142 10.21 8.27 9.37
C GLU A 142 9.26 8.80 10.46
N ASP A 143 8.21 9.51 10.05
CA ASP A 143 7.17 10.08 10.90
C ASP A 143 6.07 9.08 11.32
N ALA A 144 6.15 7.82 10.88
CA ALA A 144 5.13 6.83 11.21
C ALA A 144 5.09 6.59 12.73
N LYS A 145 3.89 6.69 13.32
CA LYS A 145 3.64 6.39 14.72
C LYS A 145 4.04 4.95 15.07
N ASN A 146 3.65 4.01 14.21
CA ASN A 146 4.01 2.61 14.32
C ASN A 146 5.02 2.28 13.21
N LYS A 147 6.16 1.71 13.56
CA LYS A 147 7.19 1.30 12.60
C LYS A 147 6.95 -0.09 12.05
N GLN A 148 6.34 -0.95 12.85
CA GLN A 148 5.97 -2.30 12.46
C GLN A 148 4.62 -2.65 13.08
N VAL A 149 3.79 -3.36 12.33
CA VAL A 149 2.51 -3.93 12.78
C VAL A 149 2.50 -5.40 12.43
N ASN A 150 2.51 -6.27 13.44
CA ASN A 150 2.31 -7.69 13.31
C ASN A 150 0.86 -8.07 13.66
N PHE A 151 0.50 -9.33 13.49
CA PHE A 151 -0.87 -9.78 13.69
C PHE A 151 -1.31 -9.69 15.16
N GLU A 152 -0.44 -10.06 16.11
CA GLU A 152 -0.75 -10.05 17.56
C GLU A 152 -1.01 -8.64 18.08
N GLN A 153 -0.28 -7.65 17.56
CA GLN A 153 -0.39 -6.25 17.97
C GLN A 153 -1.37 -5.44 17.08
N PHE A 154 -1.96 -6.09 16.07
CA PHE A 154 -2.76 -5.38 15.06
C PHE A 154 -3.88 -4.55 15.69
N ALA A 155 -4.65 -5.14 16.59
CA ALA A 155 -5.79 -4.46 17.23
C ALA A 155 -5.33 -3.27 18.10
N GLU A 156 -4.26 -3.44 18.86
CA GLU A 156 -3.70 -2.38 19.71
C GLU A 156 -3.19 -1.21 18.87
N LEU A 157 -2.39 -1.50 17.83
CA LEU A 157 -1.68 -0.49 17.06
C LEU A 157 -2.57 0.25 16.05
N THR A 158 -3.55 -0.45 15.47
CA THR A 158 -4.46 0.12 14.45
C THR A 158 -5.78 0.62 15.05
N GLY A 159 -6.20 0.04 16.17
CA GLY A 159 -7.50 0.28 16.80
C GLY A 159 -8.65 -0.44 16.11
N PHE A 160 -8.37 -1.44 15.26
CA PHE A 160 -9.34 -2.32 14.61
C PHE A 160 -9.05 -3.77 14.96
N ALA A 161 -10.08 -4.55 15.28
CA ALA A 161 -9.93 -5.93 15.73
C ALA A 161 -9.26 -6.85 14.69
N THR A 162 -9.45 -6.57 13.41
CA THR A 162 -8.93 -7.39 12.31
C THR A 162 -8.55 -6.54 11.09
N PRO A 163 -7.67 -7.04 10.20
CA PRO A 163 -7.39 -6.40 8.90
C PRO A 163 -8.66 -6.19 8.05
N ARG A 164 -9.64 -7.07 8.14
CA ARG A 164 -10.94 -6.90 7.48
C ARG A 164 -11.72 -5.70 8.03
N ALA A 165 -11.76 -5.52 9.35
CA ALA A 165 -12.38 -4.36 9.97
C ALA A 165 -11.68 -3.05 9.56
N PHE A 166 -10.36 -3.07 9.44
CA PHE A 166 -9.59 -1.94 8.92
C PHE A 166 -10.01 -1.56 7.48
N LEU A 167 -10.12 -2.55 6.59
CA LEU A 167 -10.60 -2.34 5.21
C LEU A 167 -12.04 -1.77 5.19
N GLU A 168 -12.95 -2.32 6.01
CA GLU A 168 -14.32 -1.82 6.09
C GLU A 168 -14.39 -0.38 6.62
N ALA A 169 -13.51 -0.03 7.58
CA ALA A 169 -13.39 1.35 8.06
C ALA A 169 -12.98 2.31 6.94
N LYS A 170 -11.97 1.95 6.16
CA LYS A 170 -11.55 2.74 5.00
C LYS A 170 -12.67 2.87 3.97
N ALA A 171 -13.38 1.80 3.66
CA ALA A 171 -14.49 1.83 2.71
C ALA A 171 -15.64 2.73 3.16
N LEU A 172 -15.91 2.80 4.48
CA LEU A 172 -16.91 3.72 5.06
C LEU A 172 -16.47 5.17 4.94
N GLN A 173 -15.19 5.46 5.23
CA GLN A 173 -14.63 6.81 5.26
C GLN A 173 -14.33 7.36 3.87
N GLY A 174 -13.99 6.49 2.93
CA GLY A 174 -13.36 6.84 1.66
C GLY A 174 -11.86 7.08 1.81
N ASP A 175 -11.22 7.43 0.71
CA ASP A 175 -9.80 7.80 0.64
C ASP A 175 -9.60 9.08 -0.19
N LYS A 176 -9.16 10.15 0.48
CA LYS A 176 -8.92 11.42 -0.18
C LYS A 176 -7.72 11.40 -1.12
N SER A 177 -6.71 10.58 -0.80
CA SER A 177 -5.49 10.47 -1.62
C SER A 177 -5.78 9.82 -2.97
N ASP A 178 -6.75 8.92 -3.00
CA ASP A 178 -7.22 8.21 -4.20
C ASP A 178 -8.51 8.80 -4.78
N ASN A 179 -8.95 9.93 -4.24
CA ASN A 179 -10.19 10.59 -4.65
C ASN A 179 -11.43 9.69 -4.55
N ILE A 180 -11.46 8.82 -3.55
CA ILE A 180 -12.58 7.93 -3.26
C ILE A 180 -13.45 8.56 -2.17
N SER A 181 -14.69 8.91 -2.51
CA SER A 181 -15.64 9.44 -1.54
C SER A 181 -16.16 8.33 -0.61
N GLY A 182 -16.28 8.64 0.69
CA GLY A 182 -16.91 7.72 1.65
C GLY A 182 -18.40 7.56 1.45
N VAL A 183 -19.05 6.79 2.32
CA VAL A 183 -20.50 6.54 2.26
C VAL A 183 -21.36 7.75 2.62
N GLY A 184 -20.73 8.77 3.22
CA GLY A 184 -21.39 9.97 3.71
C GLY A 184 -21.93 9.84 5.14
N GLY A 185 -21.58 10.85 5.96
CA GLY A 185 -22.01 10.91 7.36
C GLY A 185 -21.32 9.95 8.34
N ILE A 186 -20.43 9.09 7.85
CA ILE A 186 -19.62 8.16 8.66
C ILE A 186 -18.14 8.44 8.37
N GLY A 187 -17.51 9.20 9.25
CA GLY A 187 -16.06 9.42 9.23
C GLY A 187 -15.33 8.44 10.15
N ALA A 188 -14.04 8.70 10.43
CA ALA A 188 -13.16 7.82 11.20
C ALA A 188 -13.77 7.38 12.56
N GLY A 189 -14.33 8.31 13.33
CA GLY A 189 -14.96 8.00 14.62
C GLY A 189 -16.16 7.10 14.49
N GLY A 190 -17.04 7.37 13.51
CA GLY A 190 -18.22 6.53 13.27
C GLY A 190 -17.88 5.16 12.72
N ALA A 191 -16.90 5.07 11.84
CA ALA A 191 -16.43 3.78 11.33
C ALA A 191 -15.85 2.91 12.47
N LYS A 192 -15.02 3.51 13.32
CA LYS A 192 -14.45 2.82 14.49
C LYS A 192 -15.52 2.35 15.46
N GLU A 193 -16.50 3.23 15.80
CA GLU A 193 -17.63 2.88 16.65
C GLU A 193 -18.43 1.70 16.08
N LEU A 194 -18.79 1.75 14.80
CA LEU A 194 -19.55 0.69 14.12
C LEU A 194 -18.83 -0.66 14.20
N LEU A 195 -17.55 -0.67 13.85
CA LEU A 195 -16.78 -1.91 13.77
C LEU A 195 -16.44 -2.48 15.16
N HIS A 196 -16.26 -1.63 16.15
CA HIS A 196 -16.04 -2.05 17.53
C HIS A 196 -17.32 -2.65 18.15
N GLU A 197 -18.48 -2.04 17.87
CA GLU A 197 -19.74 -2.47 18.49
C GLU A 197 -20.34 -3.70 17.80
N TRP A 198 -20.26 -3.77 16.47
CA TRP A 198 -20.94 -4.85 15.71
C TRP A 198 -20.00 -5.73 14.87
N GLY A 199 -18.71 -5.50 14.91
CA GLY A 199 -17.68 -6.28 14.21
C GLY A 199 -17.66 -6.13 12.69
N GLY A 200 -18.68 -5.53 12.06
CA GLY A 200 -18.74 -5.33 10.63
C GLY A 200 -20.03 -4.66 10.15
N VAL A 201 -19.94 -4.06 8.96
CA VAL A 201 -21.07 -3.37 8.32
C VAL A 201 -22.23 -4.32 8.05
N ALA A 202 -21.94 -5.52 7.56
CA ALA A 202 -22.99 -6.50 7.24
C ALA A 202 -23.79 -6.95 8.47
N THR A 203 -23.12 -7.11 9.62
CA THR A 203 -23.77 -7.48 10.90
C THR A 203 -24.70 -6.37 11.37
N MET A 204 -24.20 -5.13 11.40
CA MET A 204 -25.02 -3.98 11.80
C MET A 204 -26.23 -3.80 10.87
N VAL A 205 -26.01 -3.83 9.56
CA VAL A 205 -27.09 -3.63 8.57
C VAL A 205 -28.18 -4.69 8.70
N ARG A 206 -27.79 -5.95 8.85
CA ARG A 206 -28.71 -7.06 9.03
C ARG A 206 -29.50 -6.92 10.32
N GLY A 207 -28.82 -6.70 11.44
CA GLY A 207 -29.46 -6.58 12.74
C GLY A 207 -30.38 -5.38 12.86
N ILE A 208 -30.08 -4.23 12.22
CA ILE A 208 -31.03 -3.10 12.20
C ILE A 208 -32.25 -3.43 11.34
N ASN A 209 -32.09 -4.14 10.22
CA ASN A 209 -33.19 -4.45 9.32
C ASN A 209 -34.12 -5.56 9.84
N ASP A 210 -33.61 -6.50 10.62
CA ASP A 210 -34.42 -7.57 11.25
C ASP A 210 -34.91 -7.21 12.67
N GLY A 211 -34.48 -6.03 13.19
CA GLY A 211 -34.88 -5.51 14.49
C GLY A 211 -34.11 -6.08 15.69
N SER A 212 -33.11 -6.93 15.47
CA SER A 212 -32.25 -7.46 16.54
C SER A 212 -31.26 -6.41 17.08
N ILE A 213 -30.96 -5.37 16.29
CA ILE A 213 -30.16 -4.22 16.68
C ILE A 213 -31.01 -2.95 16.61
N VAL A 214 -31.11 -2.21 17.73
CA VAL A 214 -31.82 -0.94 17.81
C VAL A 214 -30.83 0.21 18.09
N VAL A 215 -30.59 1.04 17.10
CA VAL A 215 -29.72 2.22 17.22
C VAL A 215 -30.57 3.48 17.42
N ASN A 216 -30.92 3.78 18.67
CA ASN A 216 -31.79 4.89 19.05
C ASN A 216 -31.07 6.06 19.75
N LYS A 217 -29.81 5.87 20.13
CA LYS A 217 -28.96 6.86 20.80
C LYS A 217 -27.53 6.84 20.21
N GLY A 218 -26.68 7.77 20.61
CA GLY A 218 -25.31 7.93 20.13
C GLY A 218 -25.18 8.99 19.04
N ARG A 219 -23.96 9.49 18.88
CA ARG A 219 -23.63 10.56 17.92
C ARG A 219 -23.92 10.16 16.47
N HIS A 220 -23.66 8.90 16.11
CA HIS A 220 -23.74 8.42 14.73
C HIS A 220 -25.04 7.66 14.41
N LYS A 221 -26.02 7.63 15.36
CA LYS A 221 -27.28 6.88 15.21
C LYS A 221 -27.99 7.13 13.87
N THR A 222 -28.08 8.39 13.45
CA THR A 222 -28.75 8.77 12.20
C THR A 222 -28.02 8.21 10.98
N ALA A 223 -26.70 8.29 10.98
CA ALA A 223 -25.88 7.79 9.86
C ALA A 223 -25.94 6.26 9.76
N PHE A 224 -25.87 5.55 10.88
CA PHE A 224 -25.99 4.08 10.91
C PHE A 224 -27.37 3.60 10.42
N ASN A 225 -28.44 4.22 10.89
CA ASN A 225 -29.80 3.89 10.41
C ASN A 225 -29.97 4.22 8.91
N LYS A 226 -29.39 5.32 8.41
CA LYS A 226 -29.38 5.65 6.98
C LYS A 226 -28.59 4.62 6.17
N LEU A 227 -27.42 4.21 6.66
CA LEU A 227 -26.62 3.18 6.02
C LEU A 227 -27.38 1.85 5.93
N ALA A 228 -28.00 1.40 7.05
CA ALA A 228 -28.77 0.16 7.09
C ALA A 228 -29.95 0.16 6.11
N LYS A 229 -30.62 1.30 5.95
CA LYS A 229 -31.72 1.50 5.00
C LYS A 229 -31.26 1.79 3.58
N ASN A 230 -29.96 1.75 3.33
CA ASN A 230 -29.35 2.11 2.03
C ASN A 230 -29.86 3.46 1.50
N ALA A 231 -29.90 4.48 2.37
CA ALA A 231 -30.40 5.80 2.01
C ALA A 231 -29.54 6.43 0.91
N PHE A 232 -30.17 7.23 0.05
CA PHE A 232 -29.46 8.04 -0.94
C PHE A 232 -28.71 9.17 -0.24
N ASN A 233 -27.49 9.44 -0.66
CA ASN A 233 -26.64 10.52 -0.18
C ASN A 233 -26.35 11.50 -1.30
N GLU A 234 -26.91 12.71 -1.20
CA GLU A 234 -26.79 13.76 -2.20
C GLU A 234 -25.33 14.20 -2.44
N LYS A 235 -24.48 14.18 -1.38
CA LYS A 235 -23.07 14.58 -1.49
C LYS A 235 -22.22 13.59 -2.29
N THR A 236 -22.57 12.32 -2.23
CA THR A 236 -21.84 11.26 -2.95
C THR A 236 -22.54 10.83 -4.24
N GLY A 237 -23.75 11.35 -4.46
CA GLY A 237 -24.53 11.05 -5.66
C GLY A 237 -25.01 9.60 -5.78
N CYS A 238 -24.93 8.81 -4.68
CA CYS A 238 -25.30 7.39 -4.70
C CYS A 238 -25.89 6.92 -3.36
N ARG A 239 -26.39 5.69 -3.34
CA ARG A 239 -26.88 5.07 -2.09
C ARG A 239 -25.71 4.61 -1.23
N MET A 240 -25.85 4.71 0.10
CA MET A 240 -24.75 4.51 1.06
C MET A 240 -24.15 3.09 0.98
N LEU A 241 -24.94 2.02 0.81
CA LEU A 241 -24.41 0.67 0.67
C LEU A 241 -23.77 0.43 -0.71
N GLU A 242 -24.22 1.13 -1.74
CA GLU A 242 -23.59 1.10 -3.07
C GLU A 242 -22.21 1.76 -3.02
N ALA A 243 -22.11 2.92 -2.36
CA ALA A 243 -20.82 3.57 -2.10
C ALA A 243 -19.88 2.66 -1.30
N PHE A 244 -20.37 2.01 -0.25
CA PHE A 244 -19.60 1.06 0.54
C PHE A 244 -19.08 -0.11 -0.31
N LYS A 245 -19.95 -0.76 -1.09
CA LYS A 245 -19.57 -1.88 -1.98
C LYS A 245 -18.56 -1.45 -3.04
N ARG A 246 -18.77 -0.29 -3.66
CA ARG A 246 -17.83 0.31 -4.61
C ARG A 246 -16.45 0.50 -3.95
N ASN A 247 -16.42 1.08 -2.75
CA ASN A 247 -15.18 1.36 -2.04
C ASN A 247 -14.47 0.07 -1.62
N ILE A 248 -15.19 -0.94 -1.15
CA ILE A 248 -14.62 -2.28 -0.90
C ILE A 248 -14.02 -2.85 -2.19
N THR A 249 -14.71 -2.72 -3.33
CA THR A 249 -14.19 -3.21 -4.63
C THR A 249 -12.88 -2.49 -5.01
N LEU A 250 -12.80 -1.18 -4.81
CA LEU A 250 -11.62 -0.38 -5.16
C LEU A 250 -10.42 -0.62 -4.23
N MET A 251 -10.67 -0.88 -2.93
CA MET A 251 -9.64 -0.88 -1.88
C MET A 251 -9.21 -2.27 -1.42
N ASN A 252 -9.95 -3.35 -1.75
CA ASN A 252 -9.66 -4.69 -1.27
C ASN A 252 -8.47 -5.31 -2.02
N LEU A 253 -7.34 -5.44 -1.35
CA LEU A 253 -6.13 -6.07 -1.89
C LEU A 253 -6.10 -7.58 -1.66
N ILE A 254 -6.84 -8.11 -0.66
CA ILE A 254 -6.87 -9.55 -0.35
C ILE A 254 -7.60 -10.31 -1.47
N GLU A 255 -8.73 -9.75 -1.92
CA GLU A 255 -9.57 -10.31 -2.98
C GLU A 255 -9.77 -9.25 -4.06
N THR A 256 -8.66 -8.74 -4.60
CA THR A 256 -8.70 -7.67 -5.59
C THR A 256 -9.55 -8.04 -6.81
N LYS A 257 -10.33 -7.09 -7.29
CA LYS A 257 -11.07 -7.21 -8.55
C LYS A 257 -10.27 -6.73 -9.76
N PHE A 258 -9.06 -6.27 -9.52
CA PHE A 258 -8.15 -5.72 -10.53
C PHE A 258 -6.80 -6.47 -10.55
N PRO A 259 -6.78 -7.82 -10.52
CA PRO A 259 -5.53 -8.55 -10.47
C PRO A 259 -4.71 -8.30 -11.74
N PRO A 260 -3.38 -8.38 -11.65
CA PRO A 260 -2.54 -8.36 -12.84
C PRO A 260 -2.84 -9.59 -13.71
N THR A 261 -2.97 -9.38 -15.02
CA THR A 261 -3.07 -10.46 -15.99
C THR A 261 -1.70 -10.80 -16.59
N GLU A 262 -0.77 -9.85 -16.51
CA GLU A 262 0.61 -10.03 -16.97
C GLU A 262 1.59 -9.52 -15.91
N ILE A 263 2.51 -10.40 -15.52
CA ILE A 263 3.59 -10.08 -14.57
C ILE A 263 4.93 -10.33 -15.26
N GLU A 264 5.67 -9.23 -15.46
CA GLU A 264 7.06 -9.33 -15.91
C GLU A 264 7.96 -9.62 -14.71
N THR A 265 8.84 -10.60 -14.84
CA THR A 265 9.83 -10.96 -13.82
C THR A 265 11.22 -10.60 -14.28
N ILE A 266 11.88 -9.68 -13.57
CA ILE A 266 13.29 -9.39 -13.70
C ILE A 266 14.00 -10.19 -12.62
N LYS A 267 14.64 -11.29 -13.03
CA LYS A 267 15.40 -12.13 -12.08
C LYS A 267 16.66 -11.40 -11.61
N GLY A 268 16.87 -11.39 -10.31
CA GLY A 268 18.13 -10.95 -9.73
C GLY A 268 19.29 -11.82 -10.22
N ASN A 269 20.38 -11.19 -10.60
CA ASN A 269 21.61 -11.85 -10.97
C ASN A 269 22.76 -11.11 -10.28
N ARG A 270 23.31 -11.73 -9.23
CA ARG A 270 24.36 -11.09 -8.43
C ARG A 270 25.61 -10.85 -9.27
N ASP A 271 25.92 -9.59 -9.51
CA ASP A 271 27.09 -9.14 -10.24
C ASP A 271 27.70 -7.92 -9.54
N VAL A 272 28.71 -8.18 -8.70
CA VAL A 272 29.39 -7.16 -7.91
C VAL A 272 30.07 -6.12 -8.80
N LYS A 273 30.65 -6.54 -9.94
CA LYS A 273 31.33 -5.61 -10.87
C LYS A 273 30.34 -4.67 -11.55
N ALA A 274 29.19 -5.20 -11.98
CA ALA A 274 28.13 -4.37 -12.56
C ALA A 274 27.58 -3.38 -11.52
N PHE A 275 27.39 -3.81 -10.27
CA PHE A 275 26.96 -2.93 -9.19
C PHE A 275 27.99 -1.84 -8.89
N GLU A 276 29.28 -2.18 -8.80
CA GLU A 276 30.37 -1.25 -8.60
C GLU A 276 30.44 -0.20 -9.72
N GLN A 277 30.33 -0.63 -10.98
CA GLN A 277 30.30 0.28 -12.13
C GLN A 277 29.15 1.28 -12.05
N LEU A 278 27.93 0.83 -11.67
CA LEU A 278 26.78 1.71 -11.47
C LEU A 278 27.02 2.68 -10.31
N CYS A 279 27.69 2.27 -9.24
CA CYS A 279 28.06 3.17 -8.14
C CYS A 279 29.05 4.26 -8.59
N TYR A 280 30.01 3.95 -9.46
CA TYR A 280 30.90 4.97 -10.05
C TYR A 280 30.12 5.94 -10.95
N GLU A 281 29.26 5.42 -11.83
CA GLU A 281 28.42 6.23 -12.72
C GLU A 281 27.52 7.20 -11.96
N LEU A 282 26.93 6.75 -10.84
CA LEU A 282 26.03 7.55 -10.02
C LEU A 282 26.72 8.33 -8.89
N ASN A 283 28.06 8.21 -8.77
CA ASN A 283 28.86 8.81 -7.70
C ASN A 283 28.44 8.37 -6.27
N PHE A 284 28.06 7.12 -6.10
CA PHE A 284 27.63 6.52 -4.82
C PHE A 284 28.84 5.97 -4.04
N ARG A 285 29.76 6.85 -3.61
CA ARG A 285 31.03 6.47 -2.97
C ARG A 285 30.83 5.64 -1.71
N SER A 286 29.84 5.96 -0.88
CA SER A 286 29.58 5.22 0.34
C SER A 286 29.17 3.75 0.13
N PHE A 287 28.67 3.41 -1.06
CA PHE A 287 28.38 2.02 -1.38
C PHE A 287 29.64 1.27 -1.83
N LEU A 288 30.64 1.98 -2.34
CA LEU A 288 31.94 1.40 -2.75
C LEU A 288 32.82 1.03 -1.54
N GLU A 289 32.69 1.78 -0.44
CA GLU A 289 33.43 1.53 0.82
C GLU A 289 32.98 0.25 1.51
N ASP A 290 31.77 -0.22 1.26
CA ASP A 290 31.10 -1.32 1.96
C ASP A 290 30.66 -2.47 1.01
N LEU A 291 31.32 -2.67 -0.12
CA LEU A 291 30.91 -3.68 -1.12
C LEU A 291 30.82 -5.10 -0.57
N GLU A 292 31.65 -5.47 0.40
CA GLU A 292 31.61 -6.80 1.03
C GLU A 292 30.37 -7.00 1.90
N VAL A 293 29.81 -5.91 2.48
CA VAL A 293 28.61 -5.92 3.30
C VAL A 293 27.33 -5.94 2.44
N PHE A 294 27.43 -5.79 1.10
CA PHE A 294 26.31 -5.92 0.17
C PHE A 294 25.86 -7.38 -0.08
N VAL A 295 26.25 -8.30 0.79
CA VAL A 295 25.70 -9.64 0.77
C VAL A 295 24.28 -9.56 1.34
N LEU A 296 23.29 -9.60 0.46
CA LEU A 296 21.91 -9.87 0.87
C LEU A 296 21.82 -11.32 1.37
N PRO A 297 21.10 -11.60 2.44
CA PRO A 297 20.95 -12.94 3.01
C PRO A 297 20.32 -13.93 2.03
#